data_11af6685c64ce372e7dc6a79540237e1
#
_entry.id   11af6685c64ce372e7dc6a79540237e1
#
_cell.length_a   1.000
_cell.length_b   1.000
_cell.length_c   1.000
_cell.angle_alpha   90.00
_cell.angle_beta   90.00
_cell.angle_gamma   90.00
#
_symmetry.space_group_name_H-M   'P 1'
#
loop_
_entity.id
_entity.type
_entity.pdbx_description
1 polymer ?
#
loop_
_entity_poly.entity_id
_entity_poly.type
_entity_poly.pdbx_seq_one_letter_code
_entity_poly.pdbx_strand_id
1 'polypeptide(L)'
;MGSKVSRTQRCAVDVSPLSVAEEKTSCGILVLLVRHVDLRSRALVTFTRGVYSHASLGFEDDPETYYSFAYRGFRIEQADFLVRRTPDAWCRVYRIPCSAEQERRARSIVSSFCGRKESLKYNAIGLVLACLHIPLARRNRFYCSQFVALVLNRACGIGSKRWARACLPDGLSSVRPSELLFDGLAQNLPKAFSSGAKLWKLSPTI
;
A
#
# COMPACT_ATOMS: atom_id res chain seq x y z
N MET A 1 15.91 83.42 10.27
CA MET A 1 16.25 82.33 11.23
C MET A 1 15.38 81.15 10.80
N GLY A 2 15.96 80.22 10.01
CA GLY A 2 15.26 79.11 9.44
C GLY A 2 15.75 77.81 10.11
N SER A 3 14.83 77.08 10.70
CA SER A 3 15.09 75.81 11.32
C SER A 3 14.92 74.69 10.26
N LYS A 4 16.01 73.96 10.01
CA LYS A 4 16.03 72.78 9.15
C LYS A 4 15.43 71.56 9.92
N VAL A 5 14.35 71.05 9.47
CA VAL A 5 13.81 69.77 9.94
C VAL A 5 14.47 68.66 9.14
N SER A 6 15.24 67.82 9.87
CA SER A 6 15.89 66.63 9.36
C SER A 6 14.87 65.54 9.13
N ARG A 7 14.79 65.01 7.90
CA ARG A 7 13.89 63.94 7.47
C ARG A 7 14.60 62.62 7.72
N THR A 8 14.23 61.92 8.79
CA THR A 8 14.73 60.57 9.09
C THR A 8 14.11 59.56 8.10
N GLN A 9 14.96 59.05 7.23
CA GLN A 9 14.65 58.01 6.30
C GLN A 9 14.55 56.68 7.06
N ARG A 10 13.34 56.10 7.21
CA ARG A 10 13.15 54.75 7.73
C ARG A 10 13.44 53.76 6.61
N CYS A 11 14.49 52.98 6.75
CA CYS A 11 14.69 51.77 5.95
C CYS A 11 13.62 50.76 6.34
N ALA A 12 12.67 50.54 5.44
CA ALA A 12 11.76 49.41 5.49
C ALA A 12 12.59 48.18 5.09
N VAL A 13 12.87 47.28 6.02
CA VAL A 13 13.38 45.96 5.73
C VAL A 13 12.18 45.14 5.26
N ASP A 14 12.16 44.90 3.97
CA ASP A 14 11.20 43.98 3.34
C ASP A 14 11.60 42.57 3.76
N VAL A 15 10.93 42.05 4.79
CA VAL A 15 11.05 40.65 5.20
C VAL A 15 10.05 39.88 4.37
N SER A 16 10.43 39.55 3.13
CA SER A 16 9.74 38.54 2.36
C SER A 16 9.77 37.22 3.16
N PRO A 17 8.63 36.58 3.43
CA PRO A 17 8.63 35.27 4.04
C PRO A 17 9.29 34.31 3.05
N LEU A 18 10.46 33.79 3.41
CA LEU A 18 11.07 32.63 2.79
C LEU A 18 10.04 31.53 2.87
N SER A 19 9.33 31.30 1.77
CA SER A 19 8.58 30.07 1.57
C SER A 19 9.59 28.93 1.57
N VAL A 20 9.81 28.34 2.74
CA VAL A 20 10.38 27.01 2.83
C VAL A 20 9.37 26.10 2.16
N ALA A 21 9.56 25.89 0.86
CA ALA A 21 8.93 24.80 0.16
C ALA A 21 9.46 23.53 0.88
N GLU A 22 8.70 23.01 1.83
CA GLU A 22 8.85 21.64 2.28
C GLU A 22 8.72 20.79 1.02
N GLU A 23 9.85 20.36 0.50
CA GLU A 23 9.94 19.31 -0.48
C GLU A 23 9.33 18.07 0.19
N LYS A 24 8.03 17.92 0.00
CA LYS A 24 7.22 16.86 0.58
C LYS A 24 7.67 15.58 -0.09
N THR A 25 8.74 14.98 0.45
CA THR A 25 9.20 13.65 0.06
C THR A 25 8.03 12.70 0.32
N SER A 26 7.22 12.52 -0.70
CA SER A 26 6.05 11.66 -0.63
C SER A 26 6.55 10.23 -0.70
N CYS A 27 6.52 9.54 0.44
CA CYS A 27 6.76 8.12 0.53
C CYS A 27 5.58 7.34 -0.03
N GLY A 28 5.79 6.08 -0.42
CA GLY A 28 4.75 5.24 -0.98
C GLY A 28 4.67 3.86 -0.33
N ILE A 29 3.46 3.46 0.05
CA ILE A 29 3.16 2.08 0.38
C ILE A 29 2.65 1.40 -0.88
N LEU A 30 3.23 0.24 -1.22
CA LEU A 30 2.84 -0.55 -2.37
C LEU A 30 1.80 -1.59 -1.97
N VAL A 31 0.77 -1.73 -2.78
CA VAL A 31 -0.23 -2.79 -2.65
C VAL A 31 -0.22 -3.61 -3.93
N LEU A 32 0.25 -4.85 -3.83
CA LEU A 32 0.23 -5.82 -4.91
C LEU A 32 -1.03 -6.66 -4.80
N LEU A 33 -1.85 -6.65 -5.83
CA LEU A 33 -3.02 -7.52 -6.02
C LEU A 33 -2.71 -8.56 -7.09
N VAL A 34 -3.02 -9.81 -6.81
CA VAL A 34 -2.75 -10.93 -7.72
C VAL A 34 -4.01 -11.72 -8.00
N ARG A 35 -4.24 -12.01 -9.27
CA ARG A 35 -5.23 -12.98 -9.75
C ARG A 35 -4.49 -14.22 -10.19
N HIS A 36 -4.43 -15.23 -9.32
CA HIS A 36 -3.88 -16.54 -9.67
C HIS A 36 -4.85 -17.33 -10.55
N VAL A 37 -4.30 -18.21 -11.39
CA VAL A 37 -5.09 -19.06 -12.31
C VAL A 37 -5.36 -20.45 -11.77
N ASP A 38 -4.85 -20.78 -10.57
CA ASP A 38 -5.05 -22.09 -9.93
C ASP A 38 -6.51 -22.31 -9.47
N LEU A 39 -6.89 -23.58 -9.27
CA LEU A 39 -8.25 -23.96 -8.93
C LEU A 39 -8.76 -23.34 -7.62
N ARG A 40 -7.89 -23.20 -6.59
CA ARG A 40 -8.27 -22.62 -5.29
C ARG A 40 -8.54 -21.12 -5.43
N SER A 41 -7.72 -20.43 -6.18
CA SER A 41 -7.89 -19.00 -6.47
C SER A 41 -9.14 -18.76 -7.31
N ARG A 42 -9.41 -19.63 -8.30
CA ARG A 42 -10.67 -19.57 -9.08
C ARG A 42 -11.89 -19.76 -8.18
N ALA A 43 -11.87 -20.75 -7.28
CA ALA A 43 -12.96 -20.96 -6.33
C ALA A 43 -13.16 -19.73 -5.42
N LEU A 44 -12.07 -19.12 -4.91
CA LEU A 44 -12.14 -17.92 -4.10
C LEU A 44 -12.75 -16.75 -4.90
N VAL A 45 -12.23 -16.46 -6.08
CA VAL A 45 -12.73 -15.40 -6.97
C VAL A 45 -14.20 -15.58 -7.31
N THR A 46 -14.63 -16.80 -7.62
CA THR A 46 -16.04 -17.11 -7.88
C THR A 46 -16.90 -16.88 -6.64
N PHE A 47 -16.44 -17.32 -5.47
CA PHE A 47 -17.17 -17.18 -4.23
C PHE A 47 -17.25 -15.71 -3.75
N THR A 48 -16.17 -14.94 -3.92
CA THR A 48 -16.13 -13.52 -3.55
C THR A 48 -16.76 -12.61 -4.61
N ARG A 49 -17.05 -13.14 -5.80
CA ARG A 49 -17.40 -12.36 -7.00
C ARG A 49 -16.36 -11.26 -7.30
N GLY A 50 -15.11 -11.50 -6.90
CA GLY A 50 -14.01 -10.58 -7.06
C GLY A 50 -13.15 -10.92 -8.28
N VAL A 51 -12.15 -10.08 -8.52
CA VAL A 51 -11.13 -10.25 -9.58
C VAL A 51 -9.86 -10.84 -9.01
N TYR A 52 -9.48 -10.44 -7.79
CA TYR A 52 -8.20 -10.78 -7.18
C TYR A 52 -8.35 -11.85 -6.12
N SER A 53 -7.40 -12.78 -6.09
CA SER A 53 -7.35 -13.88 -5.12
C SER A 53 -6.32 -13.67 -4.01
N HIS A 54 -5.42 -12.70 -4.15
CA HIS A 54 -4.35 -12.43 -3.20
C HIS A 54 -4.01 -10.95 -3.13
N ALA A 55 -3.49 -10.52 -1.96
CA ALA A 55 -3.03 -9.16 -1.73
C ALA A 55 -1.79 -9.17 -0.85
N SER A 56 -0.82 -8.32 -1.18
CA SER A 56 0.42 -8.15 -0.42
C SER A 56 0.76 -6.67 -0.29
N LEU A 57 1.50 -6.29 0.75
CA LEU A 57 1.94 -4.95 1.02
C LEU A 57 3.46 -4.86 0.90
N GLY A 58 3.96 -3.84 0.23
CA GLY A 58 5.38 -3.53 0.09
C GLY A 58 5.67 -2.06 0.37
N PHE A 59 6.90 -1.66 0.15
CA PHE A 59 7.36 -0.28 0.31
C PHE A 59 8.12 0.16 -0.94
N GLU A 60 8.04 1.46 -1.25
CA GLU A 60 8.55 2.01 -2.50
C GLU A 60 10.08 1.92 -2.64
N ASP A 61 10.81 1.96 -1.54
CA ASP A 61 12.28 1.81 -1.49
C ASP A 61 12.76 0.35 -1.68
N ASP A 62 11.86 -0.64 -1.49
CA ASP A 62 12.11 -2.06 -1.74
C ASP A 62 10.92 -2.68 -2.48
N PRO A 63 10.75 -2.38 -3.77
CA PRO A 63 9.59 -2.80 -4.54
C PRO A 63 9.58 -4.29 -4.88
N GLU A 64 10.63 -5.02 -4.52
CA GLU A 64 10.72 -6.47 -4.72
C GLU A 64 10.22 -7.27 -3.53
N THR A 65 10.15 -6.67 -2.34
CA THR A 65 9.75 -7.35 -1.10
C THR A 65 8.33 -6.99 -0.69
N TYR A 66 7.50 -8.02 -0.54
CA TYR A 66 6.12 -7.88 -0.10
C TYR A 66 5.82 -8.73 1.13
N TYR A 67 4.87 -8.28 1.92
CA TYR A 67 4.42 -8.89 3.16
C TYR A 67 2.96 -9.29 3.05
N SER A 68 2.62 -10.52 3.42
CA SER A 68 1.26 -11.02 3.29
C SER A 68 0.95 -12.18 4.22
N PHE A 69 -0.27 -12.71 4.10
CA PHE A 69 -0.71 -13.95 4.71
C PHE A 69 -1.12 -14.96 3.62
N ALA A 70 -0.62 -16.16 3.76
CA ALA A 70 -1.06 -17.31 2.98
C ALA A 70 -1.48 -18.44 3.93
N TYR A 71 -1.89 -19.57 3.38
CA TYR A 71 -2.42 -20.71 4.14
C TYR A 71 -1.56 -21.11 5.35
N ARG A 72 -0.23 -20.98 5.26
CA ARG A 72 0.72 -21.30 6.36
C ARG A 72 0.92 -20.14 7.36
N GLY A 73 0.23 -19.01 7.21
CA GLY A 73 0.35 -17.83 8.08
C GLY A 73 1.06 -16.66 7.40
N PHE A 74 1.71 -15.82 8.21
CA PHE A 74 2.44 -14.64 7.74
C PHE A 74 3.69 -15.04 6.96
N ARG A 75 3.96 -14.35 5.86
CA ARG A 75 5.15 -14.59 5.04
C ARG A 75 5.66 -13.33 4.36
N ILE A 76 6.94 -13.36 4.01
CA ILE A 76 7.60 -12.40 3.14
C ILE A 76 7.60 -13.02 1.75
N GLU A 77 7.17 -12.27 0.76
CA GLU A 77 7.05 -12.67 -0.64
C GLU A 77 8.01 -11.84 -1.48
N GLN A 78 8.79 -12.47 -2.32
CA GLN A 78 9.60 -11.77 -3.32
C GLN A 78 8.83 -11.71 -4.63
N ALA A 79 8.83 -10.54 -5.29
CA ALA A 79 8.18 -10.38 -6.60
C ALA A 79 8.69 -11.41 -7.62
N ASP A 80 10.00 -11.68 -7.61
CA ASP A 80 10.65 -12.68 -8.45
C ASP A 80 10.15 -14.12 -8.20
N PHE A 81 9.85 -14.47 -6.95
CA PHE A 81 9.26 -15.76 -6.61
C PHE A 81 7.84 -15.90 -7.20
N LEU A 82 7.06 -14.83 -7.17
CA LEU A 82 5.73 -14.80 -7.78
C LEU A 82 5.82 -15.05 -9.28
N VAL A 83 6.76 -14.37 -9.95
CA VAL A 83 7.04 -14.54 -11.40
C VAL A 83 7.38 -15.99 -11.74
N ARG A 84 8.31 -16.60 -11.00
CA ARG A 84 8.74 -17.99 -11.26
C ARG A 84 7.63 -19.00 -11.03
N ARG A 85 6.78 -18.76 -10.05
CA ARG A 85 5.74 -19.73 -9.67
C ARG A 85 4.44 -19.60 -10.43
N THR A 86 4.08 -18.39 -10.81
CA THR A 86 2.81 -18.07 -11.49
C THR A 86 3.00 -16.97 -12.54
N PRO A 87 3.80 -17.24 -13.61
CA PRO A 87 4.14 -16.22 -14.61
C PRO A 87 2.90 -15.64 -15.31
N ASP A 88 1.85 -16.45 -15.45
CA ASP A 88 0.59 -16.09 -16.11
C ASP A 88 -0.44 -15.46 -15.16
N ALA A 89 -0.09 -15.26 -13.88
CA ALA A 89 -0.97 -14.57 -12.96
C ALA A 89 -1.09 -13.09 -13.37
N TRP A 90 -2.31 -12.54 -13.30
CA TRP A 90 -2.50 -11.12 -13.50
C TRP A 90 -2.22 -10.36 -12.23
N CYS A 91 -1.39 -9.32 -12.31
CA CYS A 91 -0.96 -8.51 -11.19
C CYS A 91 -1.31 -7.04 -11.40
N ARG A 92 -1.69 -6.38 -10.32
CA ARG A 92 -1.76 -4.91 -10.24
C ARG A 92 -0.97 -4.43 -9.04
N VAL A 93 -0.19 -3.38 -9.25
CA VAL A 93 0.51 -2.69 -8.16
C VAL A 93 -0.02 -1.28 -8.06
N TYR A 94 -0.52 -0.95 -6.88
CA TYR A 94 -0.92 0.40 -6.52
C TYR A 94 0.09 1.00 -5.56
N ARG A 95 0.43 2.27 -5.80
CA ARG A 95 1.13 3.12 -4.85
C ARG A 95 0.11 3.92 -4.06
N ILE A 96 0.23 3.90 -2.75
CA ILE A 96 -0.56 4.72 -1.84
C ILE A 96 0.37 5.80 -1.29
N PRO A 97 0.22 7.07 -1.70
CA PRO A 97 1.03 8.17 -1.19
C PRO A 97 0.82 8.31 0.33
N CYS A 98 1.90 8.47 1.05
CA CYS A 98 1.86 8.64 2.50
C CYS A 98 2.96 9.58 2.99
N SER A 99 2.81 10.10 4.20
CA SER A 99 3.87 10.84 4.85
C SER A 99 4.95 9.89 5.39
N ALA A 100 6.16 10.41 5.61
CA ALA A 100 7.24 9.65 6.24
C ALA A 100 6.84 9.06 7.61
N GLU A 101 6.00 9.77 8.36
CA GLU A 101 5.47 9.27 9.64
C GLU A 101 4.49 8.10 9.45
N GLN A 102 3.62 8.17 8.46
CA GLN A 102 2.70 7.08 8.12
C GLN A 102 3.47 5.85 7.65
N GLU A 103 4.51 6.03 6.83
CA GLU A 103 5.37 4.94 6.40
C GLU A 103 6.10 4.30 7.58
N ARG A 104 6.71 5.09 8.48
CA ARG A 104 7.35 4.57 9.70
C ARG A 104 6.38 3.72 10.54
N ARG A 105 5.13 4.19 10.71
CA ARG A 105 4.09 3.41 11.40
C ARG A 105 3.77 2.11 10.68
N ALA A 106 3.64 2.13 9.36
CA ALA A 106 3.40 0.93 8.56
C ALA A 106 4.53 -0.08 8.73
N ARG A 107 5.79 0.35 8.62
CA ARG A 107 6.99 -0.48 8.83
C ARG A 107 7.06 -1.05 10.25
N SER A 108 6.74 -0.26 11.26
CA SER A 108 6.69 -0.73 12.66
C SER A 108 5.64 -1.83 12.84
N ILE A 109 4.47 -1.68 12.24
CA ILE A 109 3.44 -2.72 12.27
C ILE A 109 3.93 -3.98 11.57
N VAL A 110 4.47 -3.88 10.36
CA VAL A 110 5.02 -5.02 9.59
C VAL A 110 6.14 -5.71 10.38
N SER A 111 7.08 -4.97 10.94
CA SER A 111 8.17 -5.50 11.78
C SER A 111 7.64 -6.28 12.99
N SER A 112 6.59 -5.77 13.65
CA SER A 112 5.89 -6.49 14.73
C SER A 112 5.29 -7.82 14.26
N PHE A 113 4.83 -7.92 13.03
CA PHE A 113 4.34 -9.16 12.44
C PHE A 113 5.51 -10.10 12.10
N CYS A 114 6.61 -9.59 11.56
CA CYS A 114 7.84 -10.37 11.31
C CYS A 114 8.36 -11.01 12.60
N GLY A 115 8.45 -10.27 13.70
CA GLY A 115 8.93 -10.77 14.99
C GLY A 115 8.03 -11.84 15.62
N ARG A 116 6.79 -11.97 15.17
CA ARG A 116 5.81 -12.94 15.70
C ARG A 116 5.32 -13.96 14.67
N LYS A 117 5.99 -14.08 13.52
CA LYS A 117 5.52 -14.86 12.38
C LYS A 117 5.08 -16.29 12.72
N GLU A 118 5.80 -16.95 13.64
CA GLU A 118 5.52 -18.34 14.05
C GLU A 118 4.17 -18.48 14.78
N SER A 119 3.72 -17.43 15.48
CA SER A 119 2.44 -17.41 16.20
C SER A 119 1.27 -16.98 15.33
N LEU A 120 1.54 -16.48 14.14
CA LEU A 120 0.54 -15.92 13.23
C LEU A 120 0.00 -16.98 12.28
N LYS A 121 -1.31 -17.14 12.24
CA LYS A 121 -1.98 -18.19 11.45
C LYS A 121 -2.97 -17.56 10.45
N TYR A 122 -3.31 -18.33 9.43
CA TYR A 122 -4.31 -17.91 8.45
C TYR A 122 -5.72 -17.91 9.02
N ASN A 123 -6.53 -16.90 8.68
CA ASN A 123 -7.92 -16.74 9.12
C ASN A 123 -8.89 -17.20 8.03
N ALA A 124 -8.93 -18.50 7.75
CA ALA A 124 -9.84 -19.05 6.72
C ALA A 124 -11.31 -18.75 7.03
N ILE A 125 -11.73 -18.93 8.29
CA ILE A 125 -13.11 -18.65 8.72
C ILE A 125 -13.44 -17.16 8.53
N GLY A 126 -12.50 -16.27 8.90
CA GLY A 126 -12.68 -14.84 8.69
C GLY A 126 -12.82 -14.45 7.23
N LEU A 127 -12.10 -15.12 6.33
CA LEU A 127 -12.23 -14.90 4.89
C LEU A 127 -13.62 -15.33 4.38
N VAL A 128 -14.10 -16.49 4.77
CA VAL A 128 -15.45 -16.97 4.39
C VAL A 128 -16.52 -16.00 4.89
N LEU A 129 -16.43 -15.58 6.14
CA LEU A 129 -17.39 -14.61 6.70
C LEU A 129 -17.28 -13.22 6.05
N ALA A 130 -16.06 -12.79 5.64
CA ALA A 130 -15.89 -11.54 4.92
C ALA A 130 -16.62 -11.53 3.57
N CYS A 131 -16.71 -12.67 2.88
CA CYS A 131 -17.53 -12.81 1.67
C CYS A 131 -19.02 -12.61 1.94
N LEU A 132 -19.47 -12.84 3.17
CA LEU A 132 -20.82 -12.56 3.63
C LEU A 132 -20.95 -11.17 4.29
N HIS A 133 -19.94 -10.31 4.15
CA HIS A 133 -19.83 -8.99 4.76
C HIS A 133 -19.86 -9.01 6.31
N ILE A 134 -19.53 -10.14 6.92
CA ILE A 134 -19.46 -10.32 8.38
C ILE A 134 -18.01 -10.16 8.83
N PRO A 135 -17.65 -9.07 9.52
CA PRO A 135 -16.29 -8.83 9.97
C PRO A 135 -15.91 -9.72 11.14
N LEU A 136 -14.99 -10.66 10.94
CA LEU A 136 -14.44 -11.49 12.01
C LEU A 136 -12.93 -11.20 12.21
N ALA A 137 -12.61 -10.49 13.28
CA ALA A 137 -11.26 -10.35 13.77
C ALA A 137 -10.93 -11.44 14.79
N ARG A 138 -9.88 -12.20 14.56
CA ARG A 138 -9.37 -13.21 15.49
C ARG A 138 -7.97 -12.86 15.94
N ARG A 139 -7.64 -13.14 17.19
CA ARG A 139 -6.30 -12.89 17.71
C ARG A 139 -5.27 -13.73 16.95
N ASN A 140 -4.21 -13.10 16.47
CA ASN A 140 -3.11 -13.72 15.72
C ASN A 140 -3.54 -14.49 14.46
N ARG A 141 -4.68 -14.17 13.87
CA ARG A 141 -5.16 -14.79 12.63
C ARG A 141 -5.63 -13.74 11.64
N PHE A 142 -5.07 -13.78 10.44
CA PHE A 142 -5.36 -12.84 9.37
C PHE A 142 -5.41 -13.57 8.03
N TYR A 143 -6.17 -13.07 7.09
CA TYR A 143 -6.00 -13.39 5.68
C TYR A 143 -5.33 -12.21 4.95
N CYS A 144 -4.88 -12.42 3.72
CA CYS A 144 -3.99 -11.49 2.99
C CYS A 144 -4.51 -10.05 2.97
N SER A 145 -5.67 -9.80 2.42
CA SER A 145 -6.24 -8.45 2.31
C SER A 145 -6.65 -7.85 3.66
N GLN A 146 -7.04 -8.67 4.65
CA GLN A 146 -7.29 -8.20 6.01
C GLN A 146 -6.02 -7.62 6.66
N PHE A 147 -4.87 -8.25 6.44
CA PHE A 147 -3.58 -7.74 6.92
C PHE A 147 -3.22 -6.42 6.25
N VAL A 148 -3.29 -6.35 4.91
CA VAL A 148 -3.01 -5.12 4.16
C VAL A 148 -3.92 -3.99 4.63
N ALA A 149 -5.23 -4.23 4.69
CA ALA A 149 -6.20 -3.25 5.15
C ALA A 149 -5.98 -2.79 6.61
N LEU A 150 -5.53 -3.71 7.49
CA LEU A 150 -5.17 -3.37 8.87
C LEU A 150 -3.99 -2.40 8.92
N VAL A 151 -2.93 -2.66 8.13
CA VAL A 151 -1.75 -1.78 8.08
C VAL A 151 -2.15 -0.40 7.55
N LEU A 152 -2.86 -0.34 6.43
CA LEU A 152 -3.33 0.91 5.83
C LEU A 152 -4.24 1.71 6.78
N ASN A 153 -5.14 1.02 7.48
CA ASN A 153 -6.02 1.69 8.45
C ASN A 153 -5.24 2.25 9.65
N ARG A 154 -4.32 1.46 10.23
CA ARG A 154 -3.58 1.89 11.43
C ARG A 154 -2.48 2.92 11.15
N ALA A 155 -1.81 2.80 10.01
CA ALA A 155 -0.70 3.68 9.66
C ALA A 155 -1.18 4.98 8.98
N CYS A 156 -2.13 4.86 8.06
CA CYS A 156 -2.53 5.94 7.17
C CYS A 156 -3.97 6.46 7.46
N GLY A 157 -4.72 5.82 8.35
CA GLY A 157 -6.11 6.19 8.62
C GLY A 157 -7.09 5.82 7.50
N ILE A 158 -6.68 4.96 6.57
CA ILE A 158 -7.48 4.59 5.39
C ILE A 158 -8.58 3.61 5.79
N GLY A 159 -9.79 3.91 5.39
CA GLY A 159 -10.97 3.09 5.67
C GLY A 159 -11.37 3.06 7.14
N SER A 160 -12.46 2.37 7.45
CA SER A 160 -12.90 2.17 8.81
C SER A 160 -12.30 0.91 9.45
N LYS A 161 -12.35 0.82 10.79
CA LYS A 161 -11.96 -0.42 11.49
C LYS A 161 -12.79 -1.63 11.05
N ARG A 162 -14.08 -1.41 10.70
CA ARG A 162 -14.96 -2.46 10.18
C ARG A 162 -14.52 -2.93 8.81
N TRP A 163 -14.20 -1.99 7.91
CA TRP A 163 -13.64 -2.29 6.60
C TRP A 163 -12.36 -3.11 6.71
N ALA A 164 -11.39 -2.70 7.53
CA ALA A 164 -10.13 -3.42 7.71
C ALA A 164 -10.30 -4.86 8.21
N ARG A 165 -11.40 -5.16 8.94
CA ARG A 165 -11.67 -6.51 9.46
C ARG A 165 -12.30 -7.45 8.44
N ALA A 166 -12.92 -6.93 7.38
CA ALA A 166 -13.65 -7.69 6.37
C ALA A 166 -13.21 -7.36 4.93
N CYS A 167 -12.08 -6.68 4.76
CA CYS A 167 -11.60 -6.26 3.44
C CYS A 167 -11.20 -7.46 2.60
N LEU A 168 -11.86 -7.64 1.46
CA LEU A 168 -11.48 -8.57 0.40
C LEU A 168 -10.42 -7.93 -0.51
N PRO A 169 -9.67 -8.71 -1.33
CA PRO A 169 -8.64 -8.16 -2.20
C PRO A 169 -9.16 -7.04 -3.12
N ASP A 170 -10.34 -7.20 -3.68
CA ASP A 170 -10.97 -6.20 -4.56
C ASP A 170 -11.29 -4.89 -3.83
N GLY A 171 -11.57 -4.93 -2.53
CA GLY A 171 -11.77 -3.74 -1.72
C GLY A 171 -10.52 -2.86 -1.55
N LEU A 172 -9.33 -3.42 -1.83
CA LEU A 172 -8.08 -2.67 -1.84
C LEU A 172 -7.87 -1.90 -3.15
N SER A 173 -8.43 -2.37 -4.26
CA SER A 173 -8.32 -1.67 -5.56
C SER A 173 -9.08 -0.34 -5.60
N SER A 174 -10.05 -0.17 -4.70
CA SER A 174 -10.86 1.05 -4.57
C SER A 174 -10.33 2.06 -3.53
N VAL A 175 -9.21 1.77 -2.88
CA VAL A 175 -8.58 2.67 -1.90
C VAL A 175 -8.17 3.98 -2.57
N ARG A 176 -8.46 5.10 -1.92
CA ARG A 176 -8.07 6.44 -2.39
C ARG A 176 -7.36 7.21 -1.26
N PRO A 177 -6.36 8.03 -1.58
CA PRO A 177 -5.73 8.18 -2.89
C PRO A 177 -4.83 6.96 -3.20
N SER A 178 -4.83 6.52 -4.47
CA SER A 178 -3.92 5.49 -4.95
C SER A 178 -3.55 5.74 -6.41
N GLU A 179 -2.33 5.40 -6.77
CA GLU A 179 -1.78 5.51 -8.11
C GLU A 179 -1.52 4.11 -8.65
N LEU A 180 -1.99 3.80 -9.85
CA LEU A 180 -1.71 2.52 -10.50
C LEU A 180 -0.30 2.57 -11.09
N LEU A 181 0.61 1.70 -10.58
CA LEU A 181 1.98 1.60 -11.08
C LEU A 181 2.16 0.50 -12.11
N PHE A 182 1.43 -0.59 -11.98
CA PHE A 182 1.56 -1.74 -12.85
C PHE A 182 0.21 -2.44 -13.02
N ASP A 183 -0.07 -2.89 -14.26
CA ASP A 183 -1.23 -3.74 -14.59
C ASP A 183 -0.82 -4.70 -15.72
N GLY A 184 -0.71 -5.99 -15.42
CA GLY A 184 -0.26 -6.97 -16.41
C GLY A 184 0.11 -8.33 -15.82
N LEU A 185 0.71 -9.17 -16.67
CA LEU A 185 1.15 -10.51 -16.26
C LEU A 185 2.36 -10.43 -15.31
N ALA A 186 2.40 -11.34 -14.34
CA ALA A 186 3.45 -11.40 -13.32
C ALA A 186 4.85 -11.46 -13.91
N GLN A 187 5.07 -12.16 -15.02
CA GLN A 187 6.36 -12.24 -15.71
C GLN A 187 6.95 -10.89 -16.15
N ASN A 188 6.13 -9.85 -16.26
CA ASN A 188 6.57 -8.50 -16.63
C ASN A 188 6.82 -7.60 -15.42
N LEU A 189 6.46 -8.03 -14.21
CA LEU A 189 6.56 -7.24 -12.99
C LEU A 189 8.00 -6.80 -12.65
N PRO A 190 9.04 -7.68 -12.72
CA PRO A 190 10.42 -7.27 -12.42
C PRO A 190 10.96 -6.25 -13.41
N LYS A 191 10.59 -6.34 -14.69
CA LYS A 191 10.99 -5.37 -15.71
C LYS A 191 10.43 -3.98 -15.42
N ALA A 192 9.24 -3.91 -14.85
CA ALA A 192 8.61 -2.66 -14.45
C ALA A 192 9.38 -1.96 -13.32
N PHE A 193 10.02 -2.71 -12.41
CA PHE A 193 10.81 -2.14 -11.32
C PHE A 193 12.29 -1.91 -11.68
N SER A 194 12.89 -2.78 -12.52
CA SER A 194 14.31 -2.70 -12.90
C SER A 194 14.62 -1.59 -13.90
N SER A 195 13.64 -1.13 -14.66
CA SER A 195 13.87 -0.12 -15.70
C SER A 195 14.22 1.27 -15.17
N GLY A 196 14.30 1.48 -13.86
CA GLY A 196 14.59 2.80 -13.25
C GLY A 196 13.69 3.93 -13.78
N ALA A 197 12.83 3.58 -14.72
CA ALA A 197 11.86 4.47 -15.30
C ALA A 197 10.92 4.88 -14.18
N LYS A 198 10.87 6.16 -13.94
CA LYS A 198 9.86 6.83 -13.13
C LYS A 198 8.48 6.32 -13.58
N LEU A 199 8.07 5.17 -13.06
CA LEU A 199 6.81 4.49 -13.40
C LEU A 199 5.57 5.38 -13.22
N TRP A 200 5.70 6.47 -12.45
CA TRP A 200 4.67 7.47 -12.21
C TRP A 200 4.53 8.53 -13.32
N LYS A 201 5.25 8.42 -14.46
CA LYS A 201 5.08 9.31 -15.63
C LYS A 201 4.18 8.75 -16.74
N LEU A 202 3.66 7.54 -16.59
CA LEU A 202 2.68 6.99 -17.50
C LEU A 202 1.26 7.23 -16.94
N SER A 203 0.88 8.49 -16.76
CA SER A 203 -0.54 8.83 -16.71
C SER A 203 -1.12 8.54 -18.08
N PRO A 204 -2.12 7.67 -18.23
CA PRO A 204 -2.94 7.71 -19.41
C PRO A 204 -3.71 9.04 -19.38
N THR A 205 -3.37 9.93 -20.30
CA THR A 205 -4.28 10.97 -20.72
C THR A 205 -5.54 10.29 -21.27
N ILE A 206 -6.64 10.37 -20.54
CA ILE A 206 -8.02 10.57 -21.04
C ILE A 206 -8.88 10.97 -19.84
#